data_354493ddc8b8605e1344cd62d55221ea
#
_entry.id   354493ddc8b8605e1344cd62d55221ea
#
_cell.length_a   1.000
_cell.length_b   1.000
_cell.length_c   1.000
_cell.angle_alpha   90.00
_cell.angle_beta   90.00
_cell.angle_gamma   90.00
#
_symmetry.space_group_name_H-M   'P 1'
#
loop_
_entity.id
_entity.type
_entity.pdbx_description
1 polymer ?
#
loop_
_entity_poly.entity_id
_entity_poly.type
_entity_poly.pdbx_seq_one_letter_code
_entity_poly.pdbx_strand_id
1 'polypeptide(L)'
;KPLARGYAVKYTDAWCATFVSAVAIKCGLSDIMPLECGCEAMISLYRSHAVSRWEEDESITPQPGDVVFYDWQDSGSGDDRGAADHVGIVSSVSGRVLKVIEGNFSNSVKERTLEVNGKYLRGFGLPAYYTKTDNKEDFDMDINEARKQLTSCADTGDTPSAWAEEAAEYCKRKGIFNG
;
A
#
# COMPACT_ATOMS: atom_id res chain seq x y z
N LYS A 1 11.62 9.51 -13.63
CA LYS A 1 11.55 10.92 -13.20
C LYS A 1 10.62 11.01 -12.03
N PRO A 2 11.19 11.29 -11.00
CA PRO A 2 10.52 10.96 -9.80
C PRO A 2 9.54 11.99 -9.41
N LEU A 3 8.84 11.65 -8.63
CA LEU A 3 8.15 12.10 -7.47
C LEU A 3 8.65 13.45 -6.88
N ALA A 4 9.38 14.21 -7.66
CA ALA A 4 9.73 15.59 -7.35
C ALA A 4 8.48 16.45 -7.44
N ARG A 5 7.62 16.35 -6.44
CA ARG A 5 6.41 17.17 -6.33
C ARG A 5 6.61 18.40 -5.49
N GLY A 6 7.86 18.75 -5.21
CA GLY A 6 8.20 19.96 -4.47
C GLY A 6 7.81 19.91 -2.98
N TYR A 7 7.33 18.77 -2.48
CA TYR A 7 7.00 18.61 -1.08
C TYR A 7 8.11 17.82 -0.34
N ALA A 8 8.68 18.44 0.66
CA ALA A 8 9.63 17.77 1.55
C ALA A 8 8.88 16.99 2.62
N VAL A 9 8.84 15.66 2.49
CA VAL A 9 8.19 14.78 3.47
C VAL A 9 8.89 14.91 4.83
N LYS A 10 8.10 15.07 5.88
CA LYS A 10 8.56 15.20 7.28
C LYS A 10 8.21 13.93 8.04
N TYR A 11 8.94 13.65 9.11
CA TYR A 11 8.66 12.51 10.00
C TYR A 11 7.30 12.60 10.71
N THR A 12 6.69 13.78 10.73
CA THR A 12 5.35 14.04 11.29
C THR A 12 4.23 13.81 10.29
N ASP A 13 4.54 13.58 9.03
CA ASP A 13 3.53 13.39 7.99
C ASP A 13 2.96 11.97 8.05
N ALA A 14 1.73 11.81 7.57
CA ALA A 14 1.13 10.50 7.39
C ALA A 14 1.99 9.65 6.44
N TRP A 15 2.34 8.44 6.84
CA TRP A 15 3.27 7.58 6.12
C TRP A 15 2.64 6.26 5.62
N CYS A 16 1.32 6.18 5.53
CA CYS A 16 0.62 4.99 5.03
C CYS A 16 0.99 4.67 3.56
N ALA A 17 0.92 5.65 2.66
CA ALA A 17 1.30 5.47 1.25
C ALA A 17 2.81 5.26 1.10
N THR A 18 3.62 5.92 1.93
CA THR A 18 5.07 5.69 2.01
C THR A 18 5.39 4.25 2.41
N PHE A 19 4.63 3.67 3.35
CA PHE A 19 4.76 2.27 3.75
C PHE A 19 4.52 1.33 2.56
N VAL A 20 3.41 1.50 1.83
CA VAL A 20 3.11 0.70 0.64
C VAL A 20 4.22 0.81 -0.40
N SER A 21 4.69 2.02 -0.66
CA SER A 21 5.81 2.28 -1.57
C SER A 21 7.11 1.60 -1.13
N ALA A 22 7.41 1.63 0.17
CA ALA A 22 8.61 0.99 0.71
C ALA A 22 8.54 -0.54 0.59
N VAL A 23 7.36 -1.13 0.83
CA VAL A 23 7.13 -2.56 0.62
C VAL A 23 7.34 -2.91 -0.86
N ALA A 24 6.73 -2.16 -1.78
CA ALA A 24 6.90 -2.36 -3.22
C ALA A 24 8.38 -2.34 -3.63
N ILE A 25 9.17 -1.38 -3.12
CA ILE A 25 10.61 -1.28 -3.39
C ILE A 25 11.36 -2.49 -2.84
N LYS A 26 11.11 -2.87 -1.58
CA LYS A 26 11.79 -4.01 -0.94
C LYS A 26 11.50 -5.33 -1.64
N CYS A 27 10.28 -5.50 -2.15
CA CYS A 27 9.85 -6.70 -2.87
C CYS A 27 10.19 -6.68 -4.38
N GLY A 28 10.87 -5.65 -4.89
CA GLY A 28 11.19 -5.55 -6.32
C GLY A 28 9.96 -5.35 -7.23
N LEU A 29 8.89 -4.75 -6.70
CA LEU A 29 7.60 -4.57 -7.35
C LEU A 29 7.35 -3.14 -7.85
N SER A 30 8.38 -2.29 -7.86
CA SER A 30 8.27 -0.87 -8.20
C SER A 30 7.79 -0.59 -9.64
N ASP A 31 7.84 -1.58 -10.51
CA ASP A 31 7.38 -1.52 -11.90
C ASP A 31 5.92 -1.92 -12.07
N ILE A 32 5.30 -2.51 -11.05
CA ILE A 32 3.88 -2.87 -11.04
C ILE A 32 3.10 -2.23 -9.88
N MET A 33 3.77 -1.69 -8.89
CA MET A 33 3.16 -0.95 -7.80
C MET A 33 3.62 0.50 -7.83
N PRO A 34 2.72 1.45 -8.07
CA PRO A 34 3.05 2.88 -8.06
C PRO A 34 3.69 3.32 -6.75
N LEU A 35 4.75 4.13 -6.86
CA LEU A 35 5.47 4.66 -5.70
C LEU A 35 5.03 6.09 -5.42
N GLU A 36 4.46 6.32 -4.24
CA GLU A 36 3.91 7.61 -3.85
C GLU A 36 3.83 7.75 -2.33
N CYS A 37 3.77 8.99 -1.84
CA CYS A 37 3.58 9.31 -0.42
C CYS A 37 2.18 9.86 -0.10
N GLY A 38 1.33 10.07 -1.08
CA GLY A 38 -0.06 10.52 -0.93
C GLY A 38 -1.05 9.54 -1.55
N CYS A 39 -2.14 9.23 -0.84
CA CYS A 39 -3.11 8.22 -1.26
C CYS A 39 -3.77 8.56 -2.61
N GLU A 40 -4.32 9.76 -2.76
CA GLU A 40 -4.94 10.20 -4.02
C GLU A 40 -3.97 10.23 -5.20
N ALA A 41 -2.74 10.65 -4.95
CA ALA A 41 -1.72 10.65 -5.97
C ALA A 41 -1.33 9.22 -6.38
N MET A 42 -1.33 8.27 -5.44
CA MET A 42 -1.11 6.85 -5.73
C MET A 42 -2.27 6.26 -6.56
N ILE A 43 -3.54 6.59 -6.26
CA ILE A 43 -4.71 6.24 -7.08
C ILE A 43 -4.54 6.77 -8.51
N SER A 44 -4.15 8.03 -8.65
CA SER A 44 -3.93 8.64 -9.96
C SER A 44 -2.87 7.92 -10.77
N LEU A 45 -1.83 7.42 -10.12
CA LEU A 45 -0.79 6.60 -10.75
C LEU A 45 -1.34 5.21 -11.15
N TYR A 46 -2.17 4.57 -10.34
CA TYR A 46 -2.83 3.31 -10.72
C TYR A 46 -3.75 3.50 -11.93
N ARG A 47 -4.53 4.60 -11.98
CA ARG A 47 -5.40 4.93 -13.13
C ARG A 47 -4.63 5.12 -14.43
N SER A 48 -3.40 5.58 -14.37
CA SER A 48 -2.54 5.83 -15.54
C SER A 48 -1.44 4.78 -15.74
N HIS A 49 -1.42 3.72 -14.93
CA HIS A 49 -0.35 2.73 -14.99
C HIS A 49 -0.45 1.86 -16.25
N ALA A 50 0.71 1.49 -16.81
CA ALA A 50 0.76 0.76 -18.08
C ALA A 50 0.20 -0.67 -17.99
N VAL A 51 0.36 -1.34 -16.84
CA VAL A 51 0.01 -2.75 -16.66
C VAL A 51 -0.87 -3.00 -15.43
N SER A 52 -0.67 -2.28 -14.35
CA SER A 52 -1.51 -2.37 -13.15
C SER A 52 -2.71 -1.44 -13.30
N ARG A 53 -3.77 -1.66 -12.55
CA ARG A 53 -5.01 -0.89 -12.71
C ARG A 53 -5.59 -0.42 -11.40
N TRP A 54 -6.38 0.62 -11.48
CA TRP A 54 -7.31 1.05 -10.45
C TRP A 54 -8.66 0.36 -10.63
N GLU A 55 -9.25 -0.07 -9.52
CA GLU A 55 -10.58 -0.66 -9.48
C GLU A 55 -11.45 0.13 -8.51
N GLU A 56 -12.52 0.72 -9.00
CA GLU A 56 -13.46 1.49 -8.18
C GLU A 56 -14.58 0.63 -7.59
N ASP A 57 -14.88 -0.51 -8.18
CA ASP A 57 -15.91 -1.40 -7.68
C ASP A 57 -15.48 -2.07 -6.37
N GLU A 58 -16.02 -1.59 -5.27
CA GLU A 58 -15.75 -2.10 -3.93
C GLU A 58 -16.29 -3.52 -3.70
N SER A 59 -17.19 -3.98 -4.56
CA SER A 59 -17.83 -5.30 -4.46
C SER A 59 -16.95 -6.45 -4.97
N ILE A 60 -15.85 -6.13 -5.66
CA ILE A 60 -14.90 -7.15 -6.08
C ILE A 60 -14.23 -7.78 -4.86
N THR A 61 -13.83 -9.02 -4.99
CA THR A 61 -13.01 -9.69 -3.99
C THR A 61 -11.54 -9.51 -4.37
N PRO A 62 -10.78 -8.65 -3.66
CA PRO A 62 -9.37 -8.48 -3.95
C PRO A 62 -8.57 -9.73 -3.58
N GLN A 63 -7.30 -9.76 -3.98
CA GLN A 63 -6.37 -10.85 -3.67
C GLN A 63 -5.29 -10.36 -2.68
N PRO A 64 -4.65 -11.28 -1.95
CA PRO A 64 -3.47 -10.94 -1.18
C PRO A 64 -2.41 -10.27 -2.08
N GLY A 65 -1.90 -9.14 -1.64
CA GLY A 65 -0.99 -8.28 -2.41
C GLY A 65 -1.67 -7.08 -3.09
N ASP A 66 -2.99 -7.10 -3.28
CA ASP A 66 -3.70 -5.91 -3.75
C ASP A 66 -3.64 -4.79 -2.71
N VAL A 67 -3.75 -3.57 -3.20
CA VAL A 67 -3.67 -2.36 -2.37
C VAL A 67 -5.08 -1.81 -2.17
N VAL A 68 -5.51 -1.69 -0.92
CA VAL A 68 -6.83 -1.15 -0.57
C VAL A 68 -6.71 0.29 -0.11
N PHE A 69 -7.59 1.14 -0.61
CA PHE A 69 -7.69 2.54 -0.24
C PHE A 69 -8.95 2.80 0.57
N TYR A 70 -8.88 3.77 1.45
CA TYR A 70 -9.93 4.10 2.41
C TYR A 70 -10.40 5.54 2.24
N ASP A 71 -11.68 5.73 2.39
CA ASP A 71 -12.33 7.02 2.64
C ASP A 71 -13.03 6.96 4.00
N TRP A 72 -12.55 7.72 4.97
CA TRP A 72 -13.15 7.73 6.32
C TRP A 72 -14.50 8.42 6.37
N GLN A 73 -14.88 9.14 5.32
CA GLN A 73 -16.17 9.79 5.18
C GLN A 73 -17.23 8.87 4.58
N ASP A 74 -16.81 7.74 4.00
CA ASP A 74 -17.74 6.73 3.49
C ASP A 74 -18.66 6.22 4.60
N SER A 75 -19.96 6.31 4.37
CA SER A 75 -21.00 5.93 5.32
C SER A 75 -21.57 4.52 5.11
N GLY A 76 -21.25 3.87 3.99
CA GLY A 76 -21.81 2.57 3.63
C GLY A 76 -21.20 2.00 2.36
N SER A 77 -21.76 0.90 1.87
CA SER A 77 -21.28 0.17 0.69
C SER A 77 -21.66 0.88 -0.62
N GLY A 78 -20.81 0.74 -1.63
CA GLY A 78 -21.06 1.20 -3.00
C GLY A 78 -21.02 2.71 -3.18
N ASP A 79 -20.30 3.42 -2.34
CA ASP A 79 -20.14 4.87 -2.46
C ASP A 79 -19.16 5.26 -3.57
N ASP A 80 -18.04 4.58 -3.74
CA ASP A 80 -17.01 4.79 -4.77
C ASP A 80 -16.50 6.25 -4.89
N ARG A 81 -16.75 7.09 -3.90
CA ARG A 81 -16.54 8.54 -3.94
C ARG A 81 -15.68 8.99 -2.78
N GLY A 82 -15.29 10.26 -2.88
CA GLY A 82 -14.44 10.89 -1.87
C GLY A 82 -12.95 10.77 -2.15
N ALA A 83 -12.17 11.43 -1.33
CA ALA A 83 -10.73 11.40 -1.39
C ALA A 83 -10.19 10.28 -0.49
N ALA A 84 -9.18 9.56 -0.96
CA ALA A 84 -8.56 8.52 -0.15
C ALA A 84 -7.73 9.12 0.98
N ASP A 85 -8.11 8.77 2.21
CA ASP A 85 -7.44 9.22 3.44
C ASP A 85 -6.32 8.28 3.89
N HIS A 86 -6.41 7.01 3.50
CA HIS A 86 -5.52 5.97 4.00
C HIS A 86 -5.33 4.85 2.96
N VAL A 87 -4.34 4.00 3.19
CA VAL A 87 -4.00 2.90 2.28
C VAL A 87 -3.30 1.78 3.03
N GLY A 88 -3.54 0.54 2.59
CA GLY A 88 -2.88 -0.65 3.10
C GLY A 88 -2.74 -1.74 2.03
N ILE A 89 -2.12 -2.85 2.40
CA ILE A 89 -1.90 -4.01 1.53
C ILE A 89 -2.74 -5.17 2.05
N VAL A 90 -3.55 -5.78 1.20
CA VAL A 90 -4.33 -6.97 1.54
C VAL A 90 -3.38 -8.12 1.86
N SER A 91 -3.45 -8.66 3.07
CA SER A 91 -2.62 -9.78 3.52
C SER A 91 -3.31 -11.13 3.41
N SER A 92 -4.63 -11.15 3.54
CA SER A 92 -5.44 -12.36 3.31
C SER A 92 -6.90 -12.03 3.05
N VAL A 93 -7.59 -12.95 2.40
CA VAL A 93 -9.02 -12.88 2.11
C VAL A 93 -9.66 -14.20 2.51
N SER A 94 -10.79 -14.14 3.22
CA SER A 94 -11.58 -15.30 3.59
C SER A 94 -13.07 -14.98 3.45
N GLY A 95 -13.68 -15.46 2.38
CA GLY A 95 -15.02 -15.05 1.99
C GLY A 95 -15.07 -13.54 1.76
N ARG A 96 -15.89 -12.84 2.55
CA ARG A 96 -15.99 -11.38 2.49
C ARG A 96 -15.04 -10.64 3.44
N VAL A 97 -14.26 -11.37 4.25
CA VAL A 97 -13.38 -10.78 5.24
C VAL A 97 -12.00 -10.54 4.64
N LEU A 98 -11.56 -9.28 4.71
CA LEU A 98 -10.24 -8.83 4.31
C LEU A 98 -9.37 -8.60 5.55
N LYS A 99 -8.14 -9.06 5.51
CA LYS A 99 -7.09 -8.65 6.42
C LYS A 99 -6.11 -7.75 5.66
N VAL A 100 -5.81 -6.59 6.22
CA VAL A 100 -5.01 -5.55 5.58
C VAL A 100 -3.90 -5.12 6.51
N ILE A 101 -2.66 -5.12 6.03
CA ILE A 101 -1.52 -4.55 6.75
C ILE A 101 -1.35 -3.10 6.34
N GLU A 102 -1.30 -2.23 7.33
CA GLU A 102 -1.25 -0.77 7.17
C GLU A 102 -0.04 -0.17 7.87
N GLY A 103 0.61 0.78 7.20
CA GLY A 103 1.50 1.72 7.86
C GLY A 103 0.73 2.91 8.43
N ASN A 104 1.27 3.54 9.44
CA ASN A 104 0.66 4.70 10.10
C ASN A 104 -0.71 4.45 10.75
N PHE A 105 -1.05 3.22 11.06
CA PHE A 105 -2.20 2.89 11.88
C PHE A 105 -1.88 3.24 13.36
N SER A 106 -2.33 4.39 13.83
CA SER A 106 -1.91 4.93 15.13
C SER A 106 -0.37 4.97 15.27
N ASN A 107 0.29 5.51 14.25
CA ASN A 107 1.74 5.64 14.15
C ASN A 107 2.52 4.31 14.24
N SER A 108 1.92 3.22 13.78
CA SER A 108 2.51 1.87 13.81
C SER A 108 2.14 1.09 12.56
N VAL A 109 2.81 -0.03 12.31
CA VAL A 109 2.36 -1.04 11.36
C VAL A 109 1.42 -1.99 12.07
N LYS A 110 0.19 -2.11 11.57
CA LYS A 110 -0.85 -2.97 12.18
C LYS A 110 -1.69 -3.66 11.12
N GLU A 111 -2.40 -4.70 11.55
CA GLU A 111 -3.41 -5.37 10.77
C GLU A 111 -4.80 -4.81 11.11
N ARG A 112 -5.60 -4.57 10.05
CA ARG A 112 -7.02 -4.24 10.14
C ARG A 112 -7.86 -5.34 9.52
N THR A 113 -9.07 -5.52 10.03
CA THR A 113 -10.08 -6.38 9.42
C THR A 113 -11.17 -5.51 8.80
N LEU A 114 -11.51 -5.78 7.52
CA LEU A 114 -12.56 -5.13 6.76
C LEU A 114 -13.46 -6.19 6.12
N GLU A 115 -14.54 -5.73 5.50
CA GLU A 115 -15.41 -6.57 4.67
C GLU A 115 -15.43 -6.04 3.24
N VAL A 116 -15.47 -6.95 2.26
CA VAL A 116 -15.72 -6.62 0.86
C VAL A 116 -17.03 -5.85 0.73
N ASN A 117 -17.03 -4.77 -0.04
CA ASN A 117 -18.15 -3.84 -0.16
C ASN A 117 -18.65 -3.36 1.22
N GLY A 118 -17.71 -3.14 2.12
CA GLY A 118 -17.97 -2.67 3.47
C GLY A 118 -17.68 -1.19 3.61
N LYS A 119 -17.91 -0.70 4.81
CA LYS A 119 -17.67 0.68 5.16
C LYS A 119 -16.20 1.10 4.99
N TYR A 120 -15.99 2.33 4.58
CA TYR A 120 -14.67 2.96 4.41
C TYR A 120 -13.84 2.48 3.22
N LEU A 121 -14.32 1.59 2.40
CA LEU A 121 -13.64 1.24 1.16
C LEU A 121 -13.76 2.39 0.15
N ARG A 122 -12.66 2.69 -0.54
CA ARG A 122 -12.62 3.66 -1.65
C ARG A 122 -12.32 2.97 -2.98
N GLY A 123 -11.81 1.79 -2.93
CA GLY A 123 -11.43 0.98 -4.09
C GLY A 123 -10.05 0.35 -3.93
N PHE A 124 -9.56 -0.25 -5.02
CA PHE A 124 -8.37 -1.08 -5.00
C PHE A 124 -7.37 -0.71 -6.10
N GLY A 125 -6.10 -0.71 -5.74
CA GLY A 125 -4.99 -0.78 -6.69
C GLY A 125 -4.64 -2.24 -6.92
N LEU A 126 -4.67 -2.69 -8.17
CA LEU A 126 -4.44 -4.08 -8.56
C LEU A 126 -3.11 -4.21 -9.30
N PRO A 127 -2.02 -4.61 -8.63
CA PRO A 127 -0.73 -4.80 -9.27
C PRO A 127 -0.74 -5.96 -10.27
N ALA A 128 -0.04 -5.79 -11.37
CA ALA A 128 0.00 -6.76 -12.46
C ALA A 128 1.00 -7.90 -12.20
N TYR A 129 0.83 -8.68 -11.14
CA TYR A 129 1.74 -9.77 -10.76
C TYR A 129 1.98 -10.79 -11.87
N TYR A 130 1.01 -10.97 -12.80
CA TYR A 130 1.18 -11.87 -13.94
C TYR A 130 2.36 -11.48 -14.84
N THR A 131 2.78 -10.22 -14.83
CA THR A 131 3.95 -9.77 -15.62
C THR A 131 5.28 -10.20 -14.99
N LYS A 132 5.26 -10.71 -13.75
CA LYS A 132 6.43 -11.18 -13.02
C LYS A 132 6.65 -12.69 -13.13
N THR A 133 5.67 -13.44 -13.63
CA THR A 133 5.73 -14.92 -13.67
C THR A 133 6.72 -15.46 -14.68
N ASP A 134 7.16 -14.66 -15.65
CA ASP A 134 8.13 -15.10 -16.66
C ASP A 134 9.59 -15.13 -16.17
N ASN A 135 9.86 -14.54 -15.01
CA ASN A 135 11.18 -14.58 -14.36
C ASN A 135 11.14 -15.52 -13.16
N LYS A 136 11.02 -16.83 -13.39
CA LYS A 136 10.91 -17.86 -12.35
C LYS A 136 12.14 -18.00 -11.45
N GLU A 137 13.23 -17.29 -11.67
CA GLU A 137 14.46 -17.46 -10.89
C GLU A 137 14.59 -16.48 -9.71
N ASP A 138 13.81 -15.37 -9.69
CA ASP A 138 13.96 -14.33 -8.65
C ASP A 138 12.74 -14.14 -7.73
N PHE A 139 11.66 -14.92 -7.89
CA PHE A 139 10.42 -14.71 -7.15
C PHE A 139 10.00 -15.94 -6.34
N ASP A 140 10.91 -16.48 -5.56
CA ASP A 140 10.61 -17.52 -4.56
C ASP A 140 10.45 -16.91 -3.15
N MET A 141 9.96 -15.67 -3.09
CA MET A 141 9.47 -15.16 -1.81
C MET A 141 8.04 -15.66 -1.64
N ASP A 142 7.92 -16.79 -0.94
CA ASP A 142 6.65 -17.30 -0.47
C ASP A 142 5.86 -16.15 0.15
N ILE A 143 4.60 -15.99 -0.26
CA ILE A 143 3.68 -15.00 0.28
C ILE A 143 3.59 -15.08 1.81
N ASN A 144 3.86 -16.26 2.37
CA ASN A 144 3.99 -16.49 3.80
C ASN A 144 5.26 -15.87 4.38
N GLU A 145 6.36 -15.86 3.65
CA GLU A 145 7.60 -15.22 4.09
C GLU A 145 7.49 -13.69 4.01
N ALA A 146 6.89 -13.13 2.95
CA ALA A 146 6.57 -11.71 2.88
C ALA A 146 5.63 -11.29 4.02
N ARG A 147 4.62 -12.11 4.31
CA ARG A 147 3.68 -11.91 5.42
C ARG A 147 4.40 -11.99 6.78
N LYS A 148 5.30 -12.93 6.97
CA LYS A 148 6.11 -13.09 8.18
C LYS A 148 7.05 -11.90 8.38
N GLN A 149 7.68 -11.41 7.32
CA GLN A 149 8.51 -10.20 7.37
C GLN A 149 7.66 -8.96 7.69
N LEU A 150 6.49 -8.81 7.08
CA LEU A 150 5.57 -7.72 7.39
C LEU A 150 5.06 -7.77 8.84
N THR A 151 4.74 -8.96 9.35
CA THR A 151 4.32 -9.14 10.75
C THR A 151 5.46 -8.98 11.73
N SER A 152 6.69 -9.31 11.37
CA SER A 152 7.86 -9.07 12.22
C SER A 152 8.23 -7.59 12.30
N CYS A 153 7.75 -6.77 11.36
CA CYS A 153 7.90 -5.31 11.37
C CYS A 153 6.80 -4.59 12.17
N ALA A 154 5.85 -5.33 12.74
CA ALA A 154 4.84 -4.75 13.65
C ALA A 154 5.55 -4.28 14.92
N ASP A 155 5.80 -2.98 14.98
CA ASP A 155 6.41 -2.33 16.14
C ASP A 155 5.32 -1.81 17.06
N THR A 156 5.53 -1.99 18.35
CA THR A 156 4.61 -1.54 19.40
C THR A 156 5.06 -0.25 20.09
N GLY A 157 6.08 0.41 19.55
CA GLY A 157 6.69 1.62 20.13
C GLY A 157 6.27 2.93 19.48
N ASP A 158 6.38 4.03 20.21
CA ASP A 158 6.08 5.40 19.75
C ASP A 158 7.19 6.04 18.90
N THR A 159 8.30 5.34 18.70
CA THR A 159 9.39 5.75 17.81
C THR A 159 9.27 5.06 16.45
N PRO A 160 9.58 5.74 15.34
CA PRO A 160 9.69 5.07 14.04
C PRO A 160 10.60 3.87 14.19
N SER A 161 10.13 2.68 13.79
CA SER A 161 10.98 1.50 13.84
C SER A 161 12.23 1.71 13.00
N ALA A 162 13.34 1.07 13.36
CA ALA A 162 14.56 1.10 12.55
C ALA A 162 14.28 0.75 11.07
N TRP A 163 13.23 -0.05 10.82
CA TRP A 163 12.75 -0.37 9.49
C TRP A 163 12.11 0.85 8.78
N ALA A 164 11.30 1.63 9.49
CA ALA A 164 10.68 2.83 8.91
C ALA A 164 11.73 3.91 8.62
N GLU A 165 12.74 4.03 9.48
CA GLU A 165 13.90 4.91 9.24
C GLU A 165 14.71 4.43 8.02
N GLU A 166 15.00 3.13 7.92
CA GLU A 166 15.71 2.55 6.78
C GLU A 166 14.94 2.73 5.46
N ALA A 167 13.61 2.53 5.49
CA ALA A 167 12.75 2.77 4.34
C ALA A 167 12.73 4.25 3.93
N ALA A 168 12.65 5.18 4.89
CA ALA A 168 12.71 6.61 4.63
C ALA A 168 14.06 7.02 4.05
N GLU A 169 15.16 6.52 4.62
CA GLU A 169 16.51 6.77 4.11
C GLU A 169 16.73 6.16 2.70
N TYR A 170 16.20 4.98 2.44
CA TYR A 170 16.23 4.40 1.10
C TYR A 170 15.47 5.28 0.10
N CYS A 171 14.28 5.74 0.45
CA CYS A 171 13.48 6.63 -0.38
C CYS A 171 14.20 7.96 -0.65
N LYS A 172 14.84 8.55 0.35
CA LYS A 172 15.68 9.75 0.19
C LYS A 172 16.84 9.49 -0.78
N ARG A 173 17.62 8.41 -0.59
CA ARG A 173 18.75 8.07 -1.48
C ARG A 173 18.31 7.84 -2.92
N LYS A 174 17.11 7.35 -3.14
CA LYS A 174 16.54 7.13 -4.48
C LYS A 174 15.86 8.37 -5.06
N GLY A 175 15.85 9.49 -4.35
CA GLY A 175 15.20 10.73 -4.78
C GLY A 175 13.67 10.61 -4.82
N ILE A 176 13.11 9.65 -4.09
CA ILE A 176 11.66 9.48 -3.92
C ILE A 176 11.17 10.56 -2.97
N PHE A 177 12.00 10.96 -2.01
CA PHE A 177 11.79 12.12 -1.16
C PHE A 177 12.95 13.09 -1.34
N ASN A 178 12.65 14.35 -1.61
CA ASN A 178 13.59 15.44 -1.48
C ASN A 178 13.47 15.96 -0.03
N GLY A 179 14.38 15.53 0.81
CA GLY A 179 14.55 16.05 2.16
C GLY A 179 15.32 17.32 2.18
#